data_61174e40fb8b4772f76a5ca0ff2f039d
#
_entry.id   61174e40fb8b4772f76a5ca0ff2f039d
#
_cell.length_a   1.000
_cell.length_b   1.000
_cell.length_c   1.000
_cell.angle_alpha   90.00
_cell.angle_beta   90.00
_cell.angle_gamma   90.00
#
_symmetry.space_group_name_H-M   'P 1'
#
loop_
_entity.id
_entity.type
_entity.pdbx_description
1 polymer ?
#
loop_
_entity_poly.entity_id
_entity_poly.type
_entity_poly.pdbx_seq_one_letter_code
_entity_poly.pdbx_strand_id
1 'polypeptide(L)'
;MTRIRLWPPAIGGVAALVAVALCLTLSGCAALQRLVPPSFDTETLNGTTVKMDMPVVDGNRPFITVNASVGGGPSIALLVDTGSPGVRVFADRAGTSGVTQTQNPVDVTFADGTRFAGGEASAPVTFGGLETRGPINVQLITAVSCGDGKPECAGSGGIEKFAQAQAFAGILGIGMQASDIYSPISQLKSGSPKSFSIAANSTVGSATMTFNTQPPAPLAAFPIPPWTDPQLPNGYPAWASNQVQACWAYAAAATSCVPTSFDTGSPTLFTDRSIPGGPKLTGPVTPGTTLALSAQPGGPPIWSVNAGNTPGKNTVQVQSLEGGTSVNSGISIFRSRLVTFDLQNGNVLVSQAG
;
A
#
# COMPACT_ATOMS: atom_id res chain seq x y z
N MET A 1 66.00 16.10 12.65
CA MET A 1 66.11 17.54 12.78
C MET A 1 64.71 18.12 12.99
N THR A 2 64.50 18.56 14.18
CA THR A 2 63.30 19.08 14.81
C THR A 2 62.95 20.45 14.24
N ARG A 3 61.68 20.74 13.92
CA ARG A 3 61.09 22.09 14.03
C ARG A 3 59.66 22.06 14.44
N ILE A 4 59.45 22.41 15.69
CA ILE A 4 58.24 22.86 16.34
C ILE A 4 57.87 24.23 15.74
N ARG A 5 56.58 24.46 15.41
CA ARG A 5 56.03 25.83 15.34
C ARG A 5 54.69 25.87 16.04
N LEU A 6 54.67 26.87 16.91
CA LEU A 6 53.71 27.27 17.88
C LEU A 6 52.40 27.80 17.26
N TRP A 7 51.34 27.59 17.99
CA TRP A 7 50.03 28.25 17.86
C TRP A 7 50.09 29.73 18.25
N PRO A 8 49.23 30.58 17.69
CA PRO A 8 48.78 31.79 18.37
C PRO A 8 47.30 31.72 18.77
N PRO A 9 46.88 32.59 19.70
CA PRO A 9 45.75 32.35 20.59
C PRO A 9 44.42 32.83 20.06
N ALA A 10 43.37 32.34 20.71
CA ALA A 10 41.99 32.72 20.56
C ALA A 10 41.73 34.22 20.82
N ILE A 11 41.01 34.87 19.94
CA ILE A 11 40.30 36.12 20.22
C ILE A 11 38.84 35.88 19.84
N GLY A 12 38.00 35.76 20.80
CA GLY A 12 36.96 36.65 21.22
C GLY A 12 35.72 36.56 20.37
N GLY A 13 34.72 35.81 20.91
CA GLY A 13 33.33 35.83 20.48
C GLY A 13 32.74 37.26 20.55
N VAL A 14 31.72 37.49 19.75
CA VAL A 14 30.58 38.43 19.79
C VAL A 14 30.05 38.71 18.37
N ALA A 15 30.12 37.75 17.46
CA ALA A 15 29.53 37.91 16.12
C ALA A 15 28.42 36.86 15.76
N ALA A 16 27.99 36.07 16.74
CA ALA A 16 27.06 34.96 16.47
C ALA A 16 25.58 35.27 16.82
N LEU A 17 25.22 36.44 17.26
CA LEU A 17 23.85 36.75 17.73
C LEU A 17 23.04 37.71 16.83
N VAL A 18 23.59 38.20 15.73
CA VAL A 18 22.85 39.12 14.82
C VAL A 18 22.44 38.44 13.50
N ALA A 19 22.98 37.26 13.16
CA ALA A 19 22.65 36.56 11.92
C ALA A 19 21.38 35.69 11.99
N VAL A 20 20.81 35.44 13.19
CA VAL A 20 19.61 34.62 13.38
C VAL A 20 18.30 35.41 13.22
N ALA A 21 18.34 36.72 13.31
CA ALA A 21 17.12 37.54 13.26
C ALA A 21 16.71 38.00 11.84
N LEU A 22 17.53 37.78 10.81
CA LEU A 22 17.25 38.30 9.46
C LEU A 22 16.85 37.19 8.45
N CYS A 23 16.89 35.87 8.84
CA CYS A 23 16.41 34.78 8.00
C CYS A 23 14.94 34.41 8.25
N LEU A 24 14.24 35.15 9.12
CA LEU A 24 12.85 34.78 9.52
C LEU A 24 11.75 35.41 8.67
N THR A 25 12.06 36.17 7.63
CA THR A 25 11.02 36.93 6.89
C THR A 25 10.76 36.51 5.44
N LEU A 26 11.46 35.53 4.86
CA LEU A 26 11.26 35.19 3.44
C LEU A 26 11.13 33.68 3.10
N SER A 27 11.04 32.76 4.10
CA SER A 27 10.84 31.34 3.84
C SER A 27 9.70 30.72 4.69
N GLY A 28 8.75 31.54 5.10
CA GLY A 28 7.92 31.29 6.28
C GLY A 28 6.72 30.34 6.13
N CYS A 29 6.32 29.87 4.96
CA CYS A 29 5.09 29.04 4.90
C CYS A 29 5.33 27.54 4.75
N ALA A 30 6.41 27.12 4.11
CA ALA A 30 6.67 25.69 3.89
C ALA A 30 7.35 24.98 5.09
N ALA A 31 8.11 25.73 5.90
CA ALA A 31 8.83 25.17 7.04
C ALA A 31 7.98 25.02 8.32
N LEU A 32 6.92 25.81 8.46
CA LEU A 32 6.02 25.73 9.63
C LEU A 32 5.03 24.56 9.56
N GLN A 33 4.71 24.05 8.36
CA GLN A 33 3.87 22.85 8.22
C GLN A 33 4.55 21.57 8.74
N ARG A 34 5.89 21.57 8.83
CA ARG A 34 6.67 20.41 9.33
C ARG A 34 6.68 20.25 10.86
N LEU A 35 6.18 21.20 11.61
CA LEU A 35 6.22 21.20 13.09
C LEU A 35 4.87 20.86 13.74
N VAL A 36 3.83 20.66 12.95
CA VAL A 36 2.55 20.19 13.50
C VAL A 36 2.64 18.67 13.63
N PRO A 37 2.58 18.12 14.86
CA PRO A 37 2.56 16.67 15.03
C PRO A 37 1.36 16.08 14.28
N PRO A 38 1.48 14.86 13.74
CA PRO A 38 0.39 14.20 13.04
C PRO A 38 -0.82 14.11 13.97
N SER A 39 -1.94 14.70 13.57
CA SER A 39 -3.19 14.56 14.29
C SER A 39 -3.84 13.24 13.89
N PHE A 40 -3.57 12.18 14.65
CA PHE A 40 -4.39 10.99 14.56
C PHE A 40 -5.81 11.29 15.02
N ASP A 41 -6.80 10.77 14.31
CA ASP A 41 -8.17 10.75 14.80
C ASP A 41 -8.25 9.85 16.03
N THR A 42 -8.67 10.42 17.13
CA THR A 42 -8.77 9.71 18.40
C THR A 42 -10.19 9.22 18.70
N GLU A 43 -11.21 9.70 18.00
CA GLU A 43 -12.61 9.44 18.36
C GLU A 43 -13.53 9.14 17.18
N THR A 44 -13.46 9.90 16.09
CA THR A 44 -14.49 9.90 15.03
C THR A 44 -14.50 8.62 14.19
N LEU A 45 -13.31 7.98 14.00
CA LEU A 45 -13.19 6.75 13.23
C LEU A 45 -13.22 5.48 14.09
N ASN A 46 -13.34 5.59 15.42
CA ASN A 46 -13.32 4.42 16.29
C ASN A 46 -14.48 3.46 15.96
N GLY A 47 -14.15 2.25 15.53
CA GLY A 47 -15.12 1.24 15.14
C GLY A 47 -15.85 1.50 13.82
N THR A 48 -15.52 2.59 13.11
CA THR A 48 -16.09 2.86 11.79
C THR A 48 -15.75 1.72 10.84
N THR A 49 -16.76 1.17 10.20
CA THR A 49 -16.61 0.05 9.26
C THR A 49 -17.05 0.46 7.87
N VAL A 50 -16.19 0.30 6.90
CA VAL A 50 -16.46 0.40 5.47
C VAL A 50 -16.77 -1.00 4.94
N LYS A 51 -17.97 -1.16 4.38
CA LYS A 51 -18.35 -2.37 3.65
C LYS A 51 -17.76 -2.32 2.25
N MET A 52 -17.24 -3.44 1.80
CA MET A 52 -16.59 -3.61 0.51
C MET A 52 -17.16 -4.84 -0.19
N ASP A 53 -17.19 -4.80 -1.51
CA ASP A 53 -17.58 -5.93 -2.33
C ASP A 53 -16.35 -6.78 -2.67
N MET A 54 -16.57 -8.06 -2.97
CA MET A 54 -15.50 -8.93 -3.44
C MET A 54 -15.93 -9.67 -4.73
N PRO A 55 -15.98 -8.95 -5.86
CA PRO A 55 -16.29 -9.57 -7.14
C PRO A 55 -15.22 -10.59 -7.53
N VAL A 56 -15.65 -11.64 -8.22
CA VAL A 56 -14.76 -12.65 -8.80
C VAL A 56 -14.75 -12.49 -10.31
N VAL A 57 -13.60 -12.16 -10.86
CA VAL A 57 -13.38 -11.97 -12.29
C VAL A 57 -12.87 -13.28 -12.90
N ASP A 58 -13.34 -13.62 -14.11
CA ASP A 58 -12.99 -14.85 -14.84
C ASP A 58 -13.17 -16.14 -14.00
N GLY A 59 -14.11 -16.11 -13.04
CA GLY A 59 -14.44 -17.24 -12.18
C GLY A 59 -13.38 -17.62 -11.14
N ASN A 60 -12.22 -16.95 -11.08
CA ASN A 60 -11.13 -17.37 -10.20
C ASN A 60 -10.28 -16.23 -9.60
N ARG A 61 -10.50 -14.97 -10.00
CA ARG A 61 -9.73 -13.82 -9.51
C ARG A 61 -10.60 -12.94 -8.62
N PRO A 62 -10.60 -13.14 -7.30
CA PRO A 62 -11.31 -12.25 -6.39
C PRO A 62 -10.55 -10.93 -6.22
N PHE A 63 -11.28 -9.82 -6.17
CA PHE A 63 -10.77 -8.49 -5.85
C PHE A 63 -11.61 -7.88 -4.75
N ILE A 64 -11.01 -7.07 -3.89
CA ILE A 64 -11.77 -6.25 -2.94
C ILE A 64 -11.98 -4.89 -3.58
N THR A 65 -13.25 -4.46 -3.69
CA THR A 65 -13.59 -3.16 -4.25
C THR A 65 -14.45 -2.35 -3.29
N VAL A 66 -14.36 -1.03 -3.41
CA VAL A 66 -15.20 -0.09 -2.68
C VAL A 66 -15.78 0.94 -3.64
N ASN A 67 -17.02 1.32 -3.40
CA ASN A 67 -17.64 2.41 -4.15
C ASN A 67 -17.02 3.74 -3.74
N ALA A 68 -16.53 4.49 -4.72
CA ALA A 68 -15.85 5.77 -4.56
C ALA A 68 -16.29 6.78 -5.61
N SER A 69 -16.15 8.07 -5.31
CA SER A 69 -16.28 9.18 -6.25
C SER A 69 -15.03 10.05 -6.17
N VAL A 70 -14.54 10.48 -7.31
CA VAL A 70 -13.39 11.36 -7.47
C VAL A 70 -13.83 12.60 -8.22
N GLY A 71 -13.56 13.80 -7.66
CA GLY A 71 -13.92 15.07 -8.28
C GLY A 71 -15.43 15.26 -8.47
N GLY A 72 -16.27 14.70 -7.59
CA GLY A 72 -17.73 14.75 -7.72
C GLY A 72 -18.28 13.95 -8.91
N GLY A 73 -17.50 13.05 -9.47
CA GLY A 73 -17.91 12.12 -10.54
C GLY A 73 -18.90 11.05 -10.05
N PRO A 74 -19.30 10.14 -10.93
CA PRO A 74 -20.18 9.04 -10.58
C PRO A 74 -19.55 8.15 -9.50
N SER A 75 -20.40 7.44 -8.76
CA SER A 75 -19.93 6.36 -7.87
C SER A 75 -19.46 5.19 -8.72
N ILE A 76 -18.21 4.81 -8.55
CA ILE A 76 -17.55 3.74 -9.28
C ILE A 76 -16.85 2.78 -8.33
N ALA A 77 -16.68 1.52 -8.72
CA ALA A 77 -15.90 0.57 -7.97
C ALA A 77 -14.40 0.86 -8.18
N LEU A 78 -13.66 1.05 -7.09
CA LEU A 78 -12.19 1.10 -7.07
C LEU A 78 -11.64 -0.12 -6.35
N LEU A 79 -10.57 -0.70 -6.88
CA LEU A 79 -9.80 -1.76 -6.24
C LEU A 79 -9.18 -1.23 -4.94
N VAL A 80 -9.42 -1.89 -3.82
CA VAL A 80 -8.75 -1.57 -2.54
C VAL A 80 -7.40 -2.26 -2.52
N ASP A 81 -6.33 -1.47 -2.53
CA ASP A 81 -4.96 -1.93 -2.68
C ASP A 81 -4.09 -1.48 -1.50
N THR A 82 -3.72 -2.43 -0.65
CA THR A 82 -2.77 -2.19 0.46
C THR A 82 -1.31 -2.26 0.01
N GLY A 83 -1.03 -2.73 -1.19
CA GLY A 83 0.31 -2.85 -1.77
C GLY A 83 0.82 -1.56 -2.40
N SER A 84 -0.06 -0.61 -2.76
CA SER A 84 0.35 0.68 -3.31
C SER A 84 -0.39 1.86 -2.68
N PRO A 85 0.20 3.08 -2.67
CA PRO A 85 -0.47 4.29 -2.18
C PRO A 85 -1.19 5.03 -3.30
N GLY A 86 -2.23 5.79 -2.91
CA GLY A 86 -2.84 6.82 -3.74
C GLY A 86 -3.99 6.38 -4.62
N VAL A 87 -4.82 7.36 -4.97
CA VAL A 87 -6.01 7.14 -5.80
C VAL A 87 -5.66 7.28 -7.27
N ARG A 88 -6.04 6.29 -8.07
CA ARG A 88 -5.86 6.24 -9.52
C ARG A 88 -7.19 5.90 -10.16
N VAL A 89 -7.68 6.73 -11.05
CA VAL A 89 -9.01 6.58 -11.65
C VAL A 89 -8.93 6.83 -13.16
N PHE A 90 -9.71 6.11 -13.95
CA PHE A 90 -9.83 6.42 -15.37
C PHE A 90 -10.37 7.83 -15.55
N ALA A 91 -9.72 8.64 -16.38
CA ALA A 91 -10.01 10.07 -16.53
C ALA A 91 -11.46 10.34 -16.94
N ASP A 92 -12.08 9.45 -17.73
CA ASP A 92 -13.48 9.52 -18.15
C ASP A 92 -14.49 9.15 -17.04
N ARG A 93 -14.00 8.62 -15.92
CA ARG A 93 -14.79 8.24 -14.74
C ARG A 93 -14.67 9.23 -13.59
N ALA A 94 -13.70 10.12 -13.63
CA ALA A 94 -13.61 11.23 -12.70
C ALA A 94 -14.62 12.33 -13.06
N GLY A 95 -15.11 13.04 -12.04
CA GLY A 95 -15.85 14.28 -12.25
C GLY A 95 -14.94 15.46 -12.52
N THR A 96 -15.54 16.66 -12.54
CA THR A 96 -14.81 17.90 -12.78
C THR A 96 -14.93 18.89 -11.62
N SER A 97 -15.75 18.57 -10.62
CA SER A 97 -16.00 19.45 -9.47
C SER A 97 -14.81 19.45 -8.52
N GLY A 98 -14.16 20.61 -8.36
CA GLY A 98 -12.98 20.74 -7.51
C GLY A 98 -11.74 19.99 -8.02
N VAL A 99 -11.72 19.61 -9.30
CA VAL A 99 -10.57 18.96 -9.94
C VAL A 99 -9.67 20.02 -10.56
N THR A 100 -8.39 19.98 -10.21
CA THR A 100 -7.35 20.82 -10.81
C THR A 100 -6.26 19.90 -11.36
N GLN A 101 -6.12 19.86 -12.69
CA GLN A 101 -5.05 19.09 -13.33
C GLN A 101 -3.73 19.83 -13.21
N THR A 102 -2.66 19.10 -12.99
CA THR A 102 -1.28 19.60 -13.05
C THR A 102 -0.64 19.26 -14.40
N GLN A 103 0.58 19.75 -14.63
CA GLN A 103 1.37 19.36 -15.81
C GLN A 103 2.24 18.12 -15.55
N ASN A 104 2.14 17.52 -14.36
CA ASN A 104 3.00 16.41 -13.97
C ASN A 104 2.46 15.10 -14.57
N PRO A 105 3.24 14.41 -15.39
CA PRO A 105 2.90 13.07 -15.83
C PRO A 105 3.04 12.09 -14.65
N VAL A 106 2.15 11.13 -14.58
CA VAL A 106 2.21 10.03 -13.61
C VAL A 106 2.20 8.71 -14.37
N ASP A 107 3.16 7.87 -14.07
CA ASP A 107 3.33 6.55 -14.68
C ASP A 107 3.65 5.53 -13.59
N VAL A 108 2.93 4.43 -13.57
CA VAL A 108 3.14 3.34 -12.61
C VAL A 108 3.00 2.00 -13.32
N THR A 109 3.92 1.08 -13.03
CA THR A 109 3.84 -0.32 -13.45
C THR A 109 3.66 -1.20 -12.23
N PHE A 110 2.67 -2.08 -12.27
CA PHE A 110 2.36 -3.01 -11.19
C PHE A 110 3.11 -4.34 -11.36
N ALA A 111 3.10 -5.16 -10.31
CA ALA A 111 3.83 -6.42 -10.27
C ALA A 111 3.44 -7.42 -11.38
N ASP A 112 2.20 -7.38 -11.87
CA ASP A 112 1.72 -8.19 -13.00
C ASP A 112 2.18 -7.65 -14.36
N GLY A 113 2.80 -6.46 -14.41
CA GLY A 113 3.23 -5.75 -15.60
C GLY A 113 2.21 -4.77 -16.15
N THR A 114 1.03 -4.65 -15.59
CA THR A 114 0.06 -3.61 -15.97
C THR A 114 0.64 -2.23 -15.70
N ARG A 115 0.62 -1.36 -16.69
CA ARG A 115 1.10 0.02 -16.62
C ARG A 115 -0.05 0.99 -16.80
N PHE A 116 -0.18 1.92 -15.85
CA PHE A 116 -1.09 3.06 -15.91
C PHE A 116 -0.31 4.33 -16.18
N ALA A 117 -0.64 4.99 -17.28
CA ALA A 117 -0.08 6.29 -17.64
C ALA A 117 -1.18 7.35 -17.65
N GLY A 118 -0.81 8.58 -17.28
CA GLY A 118 -1.74 9.71 -17.26
C GLY A 118 -1.14 10.94 -16.62
N GLY A 119 -1.98 11.78 -16.00
CA GLY A 119 -1.58 13.02 -15.36
C GLY A 119 -1.94 13.04 -13.88
N GLU A 120 -1.19 13.83 -13.12
CA GLU A 120 -1.56 14.20 -11.77
C GLU A 120 -2.69 15.24 -11.78
N ALA A 121 -3.61 15.10 -10.84
CA ALA A 121 -4.63 16.09 -10.56
C ALA A 121 -4.86 16.19 -9.05
N SER A 122 -5.38 17.33 -8.60
CA SER A 122 -5.90 17.50 -7.25
C SER A 122 -7.42 17.40 -7.30
N ALA A 123 -8.01 16.50 -6.51
CA ALA A 123 -9.45 16.24 -6.52
C ALA A 123 -9.97 15.81 -5.14
N PRO A 124 -11.20 16.19 -4.74
CA PRO A 124 -11.86 15.60 -3.59
C PRO A 124 -12.22 14.13 -3.87
N VAL A 125 -12.05 13.27 -2.86
CA VAL A 125 -12.35 11.84 -2.96
C VAL A 125 -13.29 11.43 -1.83
N THR A 126 -14.33 10.66 -2.20
CA THR A 126 -15.19 9.97 -1.25
C THR A 126 -15.17 8.48 -1.50
N PHE A 127 -15.19 7.66 -0.46
CA PHE A 127 -15.23 6.20 -0.58
C PHE A 127 -15.84 5.58 0.68
N GLY A 128 -16.72 4.62 0.49
CA GLY A 128 -17.33 3.86 1.60
C GLY A 128 -17.99 4.73 2.68
N GLY A 129 -18.49 5.91 2.33
CA GLY A 129 -19.07 6.88 3.28
C GLY A 129 -18.05 7.82 3.94
N LEU A 130 -16.77 7.68 3.65
CA LEU A 130 -15.69 8.57 4.10
C LEU A 130 -15.39 9.61 3.03
N GLU A 131 -14.82 10.75 3.43
CA GLU A 131 -14.37 11.81 2.53
C GLU A 131 -12.98 12.33 2.92
N THR A 132 -12.21 12.78 1.94
CA THR A 132 -10.94 13.45 2.20
C THR A 132 -11.20 14.87 2.73
N ARG A 133 -10.24 15.42 3.49
CA ARG A 133 -10.34 16.77 4.10
C ARG A 133 -10.54 17.88 3.07
N GLY A 134 -10.16 17.62 1.84
CA GLY A 134 -10.26 18.52 0.68
C GLY A 134 -9.72 17.78 -0.53
N PRO A 135 -9.42 18.49 -1.63
CA PRO A 135 -8.74 17.89 -2.77
C PRO A 135 -7.39 17.29 -2.36
N ILE A 136 -7.13 16.08 -2.85
CA ILE A 136 -5.86 15.36 -2.69
C ILE A 136 -5.27 15.05 -4.06
N ASN A 137 -3.97 14.77 -4.13
CA ASN A 137 -3.34 14.34 -5.37
C ASN A 137 -3.86 12.96 -5.78
N VAL A 138 -4.28 12.85 -7.04
CA VAL A 138 -4.78 11.63 -7.67
C VAL A 138 -4.15 11.46 -9.05
N GLN A 139 -4.09 10.24 -9.57
CA GLN A 139 -3.77 10.00 -10.98
C GLN A 139 -5.06 9.90 -11.81
N LEU A 140 -5.16 10.70 -12.84
CA LEU A 140 -6.14 10.53 -13.91
C LEU A 140 -5.51 9.65 -15.01
N ILE A 141 -5.95 8.40 -15.09
CA ILE A 141 -5.42 7.41 -16.03
C ILE A 141 -6.00 7.70 -17.41
N THR A 142 -5.13 7.92 -18.38
CA THR A 142 -5.50 8.15 -19.80
C THR A 142 -5.06 7.01 -20.71
N ALA A 143 -4.16 6.15 -20.23
CA ALA A 143 -3.72 4.97 -20.98
C ALA A 143 -3.43 3.79 -20.05
N VAL A 144 -3.73 2.59 -20.51
CA VAL A 144 -3.38 1.31 -19.91
C VAL A 144 -2.61 0.48 -20.92
N SER A 145 -1.49 -0.08 -20.52
CA SER A 145 -0.62 -0.87 -21.37
C SER A 145 0.13 -1.92 -20.55
N CYS A 146 1.00 -2.67 -21.18
CA CYS A 146 1.94 -3.54 -20.49
C CYS A 146 3.32 -2.90 -20.41
N GLY A 147 3.98 -3.05 -19.28
CA GLY A 147 5.38 -2.72 -19.10
C GLY A 147 6.31 -3.70 -19.82
N ASP A 148 7.59 -3.32 -19.91
CA ASP A 148 8.60 -4.11 -20.58
C ASP A 148 8.73 -5.52 -20.00
N GLY A 149 8.86 -6.51 -20.89
CA GLY A 149 9.05 -7.91 -20.51
C GLY A 149 7.79 -8.67 -20.07
N LYS A 150 6.60 -8.03 -20.04
CA LYS A 150 5.34 -8.68 -19.67
C LYS A 150 4.20 -8.36 -20.67
N PRO A 151 4.32 -8.73 -21.95
CA PRO A 151 3.37 -8.33 -23.00
C PRO A 151 1.95 -8.87 -22.81
N GLU A 152 1.80 -9.95 -22.02
CA GLU A 152 0.52 -10.61 -21.72
C GLU A 152 -0.11 -10.14 -20.40
N CYS A 153 0.27 -8.97 -19.88
CA CYS A 153 -0.31 -8.40 -18.68
C CYS A 153 -1.81 -8.09 -18.87
N ALA A 154 -2.52 -7.82 -17.76
CA ALA A 154 -3.93 -7.44 -17.82
C ALA A 154 -4.20 -6.18 -18.66
N GLY A 155 -3.20 -5.30 -18.81
CA GLY A 155 -3.26 -4.06 -19.61
C GLY A 155 -3.07 -4.22 -21.12
N SER A 156 -2.84 -5.43 -21.65
CA SER A 156 -2.46 -5.68 -23.05
C SER A 156 -3.48 -5.22 -24.10
N GLY A 157 -4.72 -4.98 -23.71
CA GLY A 157 -5.77 -4.53 -24.61
C GLY A 157 -6.15 -3.05 -24.49
N GLY A 158 -5.37 -2.27 -23.74
CA GLY A 158 -5.67 -0.86 -23.49
C GLY A 158 -6.77 -0.64 -22.45
N ILE A 159 -7.13 0.64 -22.26
CA ILE A 159 -8.00 1.07 -21.17
C ILE A 159 -9.40 0.47 -21.23
N GLU A 160 -10.03 0.42 -22.40
CA GLU A 160 -11.39 -0.10 -22.56
C GLU A 160 -11.47 -1.59 -22.26
N LYS A 161 -10.55 -2.37 -22.82
CA LYS A 161 -10.49 -3.82 -22.58
C LYS A 161 -10.17 -4.12 -21.12
N PHE A 162 -9.25 -3.36 -20.52
CA PHE A 162 -8.94 -3.47 -19.10
C PHE A 162 -10.18 -3.19 -18.24
N ALA A 163 -10.89 -2.08 -18.48
CA ALA A 163 -12.08 -1.71 -17.73
C ALA A 163 -13.22 -2.73 -17.84
N GLN A 164 -13.36 -3.38 -19.01
CA GLN A 164 -14.34 -4.45 -19.22
C GLN A 164 -13.93 -5.77 -18.53
N ALA A 165 -12.64 -6.07 -18.52
CA ALA A 165 -12.09 -7.31 -17.97
C ALA A 165 -11.85 -7.28 -16.45
N GLN A 166 -11.79 -6.09 -15.85
CA GLN A 166 -11.62 -5.92 -14.41
C GLN A 166 -12.91 -5.37 -13.80
N ALA A 167 -13.28 -5.82 -12.63
CA ALA A 167 -14.51 -5.39 -11.95
C ALA A 167 -14.38 -3.99 -11.30
N PHE A 168 -13.45 -3.15 -11.74
CA PHE A 168 -13.17 -1.84 -11.16
C PHE A 168 -12.67 -0.83 -12.21
N ALA A 169 -12.86 0.46 -11.92
CA ALA A 169 -12.51 1.58 -12.79
C ALA A 169 -11.29 2.38 -12.31
N GLY A 170 -10.45 1.78 -11.47
CA GLY A 170 -9.27 2.40 -10.89
C GLY A 170 -8.88 1.74 -9.58
N ILE A 171 -7.95 2.37 -8.87
CA ILE A 171 -7.37 1.84 -7.63
C ILE A 171 -7.52 2.86 -6.51
N LEU A 172 -8.01 2.42 -5.36
CA LEU A 172 -7.92 3.09 -4.07
C LEU A 172 -6.69 2.51 -3.35
N GLY A 173 -5.53 3.06 -3.62
CA GLY A 173 -4.28 2.67 -2.99
C GLY A 173 -4.21 3.18 -1.56
N ILE A 174 -4.26 2.26 -0.61
CA ILE A 174 -4.24 2.55 0.83
C ILE A 174 -2.94 2.11 1.49
N GLY A 175 -1.93 1.79 0.70
CA GLY A 175 -0.58 1.50 1.17
C GLY A 175 0.03 2.63 1.98
N MET A 176 0.99 2.30 2.81
CA MET A 176 1.58 3.20 3.82
C MET A 176 2.86 3.89 3.31
N GLN A 177 3.27 3.63 2.08
CA GLN A 177 4.48 4.20 1.51
C GLN A 177 4.30 5.69 1.20
N ALA A 178 5.40 6.45 1.27
CA ALA A 178 5.45 7.78 0.69
C ALA A 178 5.39 7.70 -0.85
N SER A 179 4.71 8.66 -1.46
CA SER A 179 4.53 8.77 -2.90
C SER A 179 4.11 10.21 -3.22
N ASP A 180 4.19 10.63 -4.48
CA ASP A 180 3.62 11.91 -4.91
C ASP A 180 2.08 11.91 -4.85
N ILE A 181 1.49 10.72 -4.95
CA ILE A 181 0.06 10.48 -4.76
C ILE A 181 -0.12 9.65 -3.49
N TYR A 182 -0.54 10.33 -2.41
CA TYR A 182 -0.62 9.72 -1.08
C TYR A 182 -1.87 8.87 -0.89
N SER A 183 -1.79 7.95 0.06
CA SER A 183 -2.94 7.20 0.54
C SER A 183 -4.07 8.13 1.00
N PRO A 184 -5.31 7.95 0.51
CA PRO A 184 -6.45 8.77 0.93
C PRO A 184 -6.79 8.58 2.41
N ILE A 185 -6.46 7.43 3.01
CA ILE A 185 -6.68 7.17 4.43
C ILE A 185 -5.92 8.17 5.31
N SER A 186 -4.71 8.57 4.91
CA SER A 186 -3.93 9.56 5.65
C SER A 186 -4.46 11.00 5.53
N GLN A 187 -5.50 11.22 4.73
CA GLN A 187 -6.01 12.54 4.37
C GLN A 187 -7.53 12.69 4.60
N LEU A 188 -8.10 11.85 5.47
CA LEU A 188 -9.52 11.89 5.76
C LEU A 188 -9.91 13.19 6.50
N LYS A 189 -11.12 13.67 6.25
CA LYS A 189 -11.69 14.85 6.90
C LYS A 189 -11.85 14.67 8.40
N SER A 190 -12.20 13.46 8.84
CA SER A 190 -12.30 13.07 10.23
C SER A 190 -10.95 12.99 10.95
N GLY A 191 -9.84 13.07 10.22
CA GLY A 191 -8.49 12.83 10.72
C GLY A 191 -7.92 11.52 10.22
N SER A 192 -6.63 11.32 10.44
CA SER A 192 -5.94 10.10 9.99
C SER A 192 -6.10 8.98 11.02
N PRO A 193 -6.53 7.77 10.64
CA PRO A 193 -6.72 6.68 11.60
C PRO A 193 -5.38 6.20 12.18
N LYS A 194 -5.39 5.69 13.40
CA LYS A 194 -4.23 5.03 14.01
C LYS A 194 -3.96 3.66 13.39
N SER A 195 -5.02 3.00 12.96
CA SER A 195 -4.97 1.67 12.35
C SER A 195 -6.18 1.43 11.47
N PHE A 196 -6.05 0.47 10.56
CA PHE A 196 -7.19 -0.14 9.90
C PHE A 196 -6.99 -1.65 9.79
N SER A 197 -8.09 -2.39 9.83
CA SER A 197 -8.11 -3.85 9.70
C SER A 197 -8.94 -4.26 8.51
N ILE A 198 -8.48 -5.25 7.75
CA ILE A 198 -9.23 -5.82 6.62
C ILE A 198 -9.48 -7.30 6.87
N ALA A 199 -10.72 -7.72 6.68
CA ALA A 199 -11.14 -9.12 6.61
C ALA A 199 -12.05 -9.32 5.40
N ALA A 200 -11.81 -10.39 4.65
CA ALA A 200 -12.60 -10.77 3.48
C ALA A 200 -13.35 -12.07 3.77
N ASN A 201 -14.64 -12.10 3.40
CA ASN A 201 -15.47 -13.28 3.50
C ASN A 201 -15.83 -13.80 2.10
N SER A 202 -15.12 -14.83 1.68
CA SER A 202 -15.31 -15.42 0.35
C SER A 202 -16.66 -16.11 0.17
N THR A 203 -17.29 -16.54 1.25
CA THR A 203 -18.57 -17.26 1.18
C THR A 203 -19.71 -16.34 0.75
N VAL A 204 -19.65 -15.09 1.21
CA VAL A 204 -20.68 -14.08 0.89
C VAL A 204 -20.19 -13.02 -0.10
N GLY A 205 -18.97 -13.15 -0.63
CA GLY A 205 -18.45 -12.22 -1.64
C GLY A 205 -18.26 -10.79 -1.14
N SER A 206 -17.89 -10.60 0.12
CA SER A 206 -17.74 -9.30 0.75
C SER A 206 -16.47 -9.18 1.56
N ALA A 207 -16.07 -7.96 1.85
CA ALA A 207 -15.00 -7.65 2.78
C ALA A 207 -15.38 -6.44 3.67
N THR A 208 -14.65 -6.26 4.75
CA THR A 208 -14.80 -5.10 5.64
C THR A 208 -13.45 -4.47 5.91
N MET A 209 -13.44 -3.14 5.99
CA MET A 209 -12.33 -2.37 6.52
C MET A 209 -12.82 -1.63 7.76
N THR A 210 -12.19 -1.87 8.91
CA THR A 210 -12.58 -1.27 10.19
C THR A 210 -11.43 -0.44 10.73
N PHE A 211 -11.74 0.77 11.19
CA PHE A 211 -10.74 1.73 11.67
C PHE A 211 -10.64 1.76 13.18
N ASN A 212 -9.43 2.00 13.69
CA ASN A 212 -9.12 2.27 15.10
C ASN A 212 -9.70 1.23 16.06
N THR A 213 -9.90 -0.01 15.61
CA THR A 213 -10.39 -1.09 16.44
C THR A 213 -9.21 -1.88 16.97
N GLN A 214 -9.22 -2.20 18.27
CA GLN A 214 -8.27 -3.12 18.84
C GLN A 214 -8.50 -4.52 18.23
N PRO A 215 -7.56 -5.07 17.47
CA PRO A 215 -7.74 -6.43 16.94
C PRO A 215 -7.74 -7.45 18.09
N PRO A 216 -8.33 -8.63 17.89
CA PRO A 216 -8.13 -9.77 18.76
C PRO A 216 -6.62 -10.01 18.97
N ALA A 217 -6.26 -10.70 20.06
CA ALA A 217 -4.84 -11.01 20.34
C ALA A 217 -4.15 -11.53 19.04
N PRO A 218 -3.11 -10.83 18.55
CA PRO A 218 -2.51 -11.18 17.28
C PRO A 218 -1.76 -12.51 17.39
N LEU A 219 -1.86 -13.34 16.35
CA LEU A 219 -1.03 -14.53 16.16
C LEU A 219 0.41 -14.14 15.84
N ALA A 220 0.58 -13.00 15.17
CA ALA A 220 1.86 -12.39 14.88
C ALA A 220 1.75 -10.87 14.72
N ALA A 221 2.85 -10.19 15.06
CA ALA A 221 3.09 -8.79 14.76
C ALA A 221 4.39 -8.69 13.95
N PHE A 222 4.31 -8.05 12.79
CA PHE A 222 5.42 -7.87 11.88
C PHE A 222 5.77 -6.38 11.81
N PRO A 223 6.92 -5.95 12.34
CA PRO A 223 7.36 -4.57 12.23
C PRO A 223 7.57 -4.17 10.76
N ILE A 224 7.12 -2.97 10.42
CA ILE A 224 7.33 -2.37 9.12
C ILE A 224 8.49 -1.40 9.23
N PRO A 225 9.52 -1.50 8.38
CA PRO A 225 10.59 -0.52 8.36
C PRO A 225 10.04 0.89 8.09
N PRO A 226 10.56 1.94 8.76
CA PRO A 226 10.20 3.31 8.41
C PRO A 226 10.67 3.61 6.98
N TRP A 227 9.89 4.43 6.27
CA TRP A 227 10.31 4.93 4.96
C TRP A 227 11.48 5.91 5.11
N THR A 228 12.34 6.02 4.10
CA THR A 228 13.56 6.85 4.16
C THR A 228 13.26 8.34 4.31
N ASP A 229 12.14 8.82 3.78
CA ASP A 229 11.58 10.14 4.12
C ASP A 229 10.34 9.89 4.99
N PRO A 230 10.47 10.01 6.31
CA PRO A 230 9.55 9.40 7.26
C PRO A 230 8.20 10.11 7.39
N GLN A 231 7.95 11.20 6.67
CA GLN A 231 6.73 11.97 6.83
C GLN A 231 6.00 12.18 5.51
N LEU A 232 4.71 11.94 5.54
CA LEU A 232 3.78 12.44 4.52
C LEU A 232 3.56 13.96 4.70
N PRO A 233 3.02 14.69 3.71
CA PRO A 233 2.86 16.13 3.79
C PRO A 233 2.06 16.64 4.99
N ASN A 234 1.17 15.81 5.52
CA ASN A 234 0.39 16.12 6.73
C ASN A 234 1.11 15.75 8.03
N GLY A 235 2.40 15.41 7.98
CA GLY A 235 3.18 14.94 9.13
C GLY A 235 2.91 13.49 9.54
N TYR A 236 2.15 12.74 8.75
CA TYR A 236 1.83 11.34 9.02
C TYR A 236 3.03 10.44 8.76
N PRO A 237 3.32 9.43 9.59
CA PRO A 237 4.46 8.56 9.35
C PRO A 237 4.25 7.72 8.09
N ALA A 238 5.30 7.60 7.28
CA ALA A 238 5.35 6.71 6.14
C ALA A 238 6.14 5.44 6.49
N TRP A 239 5.69 4.32 5.96
CA TRP A 239 6.21 2.99 6.25
C TRP A 239 6.47 2.20 4.97
N ALA A 240 7.56 1.45 4.92
CA ALA A 240 7.89 0.56 3.80
C ALA A 240 7.05 -0.72 3.87
N SER A 241 5.72 -0.61 3.65
CA SER A 241 4.78 -1.72 3.83
C SER A 241 4.96 -2.89 2.85
N ASN A 242 5.81 -2.73 1.84
CA ASN A 242 6.27 -3.80 0.95
C ASN A 242 7.59 -4.47 1.42
N GLN A 243 8.14 -4.06 2.56
CA GLN A 243 9.40 -4.55 3.13
C GLN A 243 9.23 -5.21 4.51
N VAL A 244 8.00 -5.62 4.82
CA VAL A 244 7.68 -6.30 6.09
C VAL A 244 8.44 -7.62 6.19
N GLN A 245 9.23 -7.82 7.24
CA GLN A 245 9.99 -9.06 7.41
C GLN A 245 9.07 -10.16 7.95
N ALA A 246 8.64 -11.06 7.08
CA ALA A 246 7.78 -12.20 7.42
C ALA A 246 8.44 -13.52 7.01
N CYS A 247 8.20 -14.58 7.79
CA CYS A 247 8.95 -15.84 7.64
C CYS A 247 8.13 -16.88 6.87
N TRP A 248 8.64 -17.29 5.71
CA TRP A 248 7.95 -18.17 4.76
C TRP A 248 8.71 -19.48 4.53
N ALA A 249 7.97 -20.54 4.24
CA ALA A 249 8.51 -21.81 3.80
C ALA A 249 7.55 -22.53 2.86
N TYR A 250 8.11 -23.29 1.90
CA TYR A 250 7.37 -24.28 1.13
C TYR A 250 7.40 -25.64 1.85
N ALA A 251 6.23 -26.27 1.98
CA ALA A 251 6.07 -27.58 2.62
C ALA A 251 6.80 -27.68 3.99
N ALA A 252 7.69 -28.66 4.14
CA ALA A 252 8.46 -28.90 5.36
C ALA A 252 9.87 -28.27 5.33
N ALA A 253 10.14 -27.36 4.39
CA ALA A 253 11.44 -26.69 4.32
C ALA A 253 11.65 -25.74 5.50
N ALA A 254 12.90 -25.37 5.77
CA ALA A 254 13.23 -24.35 6.75
C ALA A 254 12.62 -23.00 6.36
N THR A 255 12.12 -22.25 7.33
CA THR A 255 11.58 -20.91 7.11
C THR A 255 12.69 -19.91 6.80
N SER A 256 12.40 -18.98 5.87
CA SER A 256 13.23 -17.81 5.60
C SER A 256 12.40 -16.55 5.82
N CYS A 257 12.93 -15.60 6.58
CA CYS A 257 12.27 -14.30 6.77
C CYS A 257 12.73 -13.36 5.65
N VAL A 258 11.77 -12.86 4.90
CA VAL A 258 12.01 -12.10 3.66
C VAL A 258 11.06 -10.91 3.58
N PRO A 259 11.45 -9.87 2.83
CA PRO A 259 10.57 -8.73 2.56
C PRO A 259 9.25 -9.18 1.95
N THR A 260 8.16 -8.82 2.59
CA THR A 260 6.79 -9.23 2.26
C THR A 260 5.88 -8.01 2.15
N SER A 261 5.01 -8.00 1.14
CA SER A 261 3.85 -7.11 1.04
C SER A 261 2.59 -7.88 1.40
N PHE A 262 1.82 -7.40 2.39
CA PHE A 262 0.46 -7.86 2.65
C PHE A 262 -0.49 -7.06 1.76
N ASP A 263 -0.89 -7.65 0.63
CA ASP A 263 -1.43 -6.93 -0.52
C ASP A 263 -2.83 -7.41 -0.92
N THR A 264 -3.84 -6.54 -0.78
CA THR A 264 -5.21 -6.80 -1.25
C THR A 264 -5.40 -6.51 -2.73
N GLY A 265 -4.48 -5.78 -3.36
CA GLY A 265 -4.54 -5.41 -4.78
C GLY A 265 -4.24 -6.57 -5.73
N SER A 266 -3.72 -7.69 -5.21
CA SER A 266 -3.38 -8.86 -6.00
C SER A 266 -4.30 -10.05 -5.71
N PRO A 267 -4.96 -10.65 -6.71
CA PRO A 267 -5.71 -11.90 -6.54
C PRO A 267 -4.81 -13.13 -6.40
N THR A 268 -3.52 -12.98 -6.71
CA THR A 268 -2.50 -14.03 -6.74
C THR A 268 -1.45 -13.78 -5.66
N LEU A 269 -1.03 -14.84 -4.97
CA LEU A 269 0.15 -14.80 -4.12
C LEU A 269 1.39 -15.00 -5.00
N PHE A 270 2.31 -14.06 -4.94
CA PHE A 270 3.58 -14.15 -5.65
C PHE A 270 4.73 -14.38 -4.68
N THR A 271 5.68 -15.24 -5.08
CA THR A 271 6.96 -15.39 -4.40
C THR A 271 8.08 -15.23 -5.39
N ASP A 272 9.24 -14.78 -4.94
CA ASP A 272 10.46 -14.90 -5.70
C ASP A 272 11.12 -16.28 -5.44
N ARG A 273 12.34 -16.46 -5.95
CA ARG A 273 13.10 -17.71 -5.82
C ARG A 273 13.86 -17.85 -4.49
N SER A 274 13.74 -16.87 -3.60
CA SER A 274 14.49 -16.84 -2.32
C SER A 274 13.87 -17.75 -1.26
N ILE A 275 12.57 -18.13 -1.41
CA ILE A 275 11.90 -18.95 -0.43
C ILE A 275 12.42 -20.39 -0.45
N PRO A 276 12.91 -20.94 0.68
CA PRO A 276 13.41 -22.31 0.78
C PRO A 276 12.37 -23.34 0.40
N GLY A 277 12.81 -24.39 -0.31
CA GLY A 277 11.94 -25.48 -0.78
C GLY A 277 11.04 -25.12 -1.96
N GLY A 278 11.04 -23.86 -2.40
CA GLY A 278 10.22 -23.38 -3.51
C GLY A 278 10.77 -23.74 -4.89
N PRO A 279 9.90 -23.62 -5.93
CA PRO A 279 10.30 -23.84 -7.32
C PRO A 279 11.41 -22.88 -7.74
N LYS A 280 12.30 -23.35 -8.61
CA LYS A 280 13.43 -22.55 -9.15
C LYS A 280 13.09 -21.87 -10.48
N LEU A 281 11.99 -22.23 -11.10
CA LEU A 281 11.50 -21.66 -12.35
C LEU A 281 10.35 -20.67 -12.07
N THR A 282 10.26 -19.64 -12.87
CA THR A 282 9.11 -18.72 -12.89
C THR A 282 7.87 -19.44 -13.42
N GLY A 283 6.71 -19.06 -12.90
CA GLY A 283 5.43 -19.64 -13.31
C GLY A 283 4.60 -20.15 -12.13
N PRO A 284 3.49 -20.84 -12.42
CA PRO A 284 2.61 -21.38 -11.40
C PRO A 284 3.30 -22.43 -10.54
N VAL A 285 3.04 -22.40 -9.25
CA VAL A 285 3.50 -23.42 -8.31
C VAL A 285 2.63 -24.66 -8.47
N THR A 286 3.24 -25.85 -8.39
CA THR A 286 2.54 -27.13 -8.52
C THR A 286 1.33 -27.20 -7.57
N PRO A 287 0.13 -27.55 -8.07
CA PRO A 287 -1.06 -27.69 -7.24
C PRO A 287 -0.86 -28.63 -6.05
N GLY A 288 -1.40 -28.24 -4.90
CA GLY A 288 -1.24 -28.98 -3.65
C GLY A 288 0.03 -28.67 -2.86
N THR A 289 0.98 -27.92 -3.45
CA THR A 289 2.14 -27.45 -2.69
C THR A 289 1.70 -26.44 -1.63
N THR A 290 2.07 -26.67 -0.38
CA THR A 290 1.78 -25.77 0.74
C THR A 290 2.84 -24.69 0.84
N LEU A 291 2.41 -23.43 0.98
CA LEU A 291 3.24 -22.31 1.40
C LEU A 291 2.73 -21.82 2.76
N ALA A 292 3.62 -21.68 3.72
CA ALA A 292 3.29 -21.34 5.10
C ALA A 292 3.96 -20.05 5.54
N LEU A 293 3.24 -19.26 6.33
CA LEU A 293 3.71 -18.05 7.01
C LEU A 293 3.87 -18.35 8.50
N SER A 294 4.99 -17.99 9.08
CA SER A 294 5.29 -18.09 10.50
C SER A 294 5.66 -16.73 11.09
N ALA A 295 5.46 -16.54 12.40
CA ALA A 295 5.81 -15.30 13.08
C ALA A 295 7.33 -15.11 13.21
N GLN A 296 8.09 -16.21 13.25
CA GLN A 296 9.54 -16.22 13.42
C GLN A 296 10.16 -17.45 12.75
N PRO A 297 11.48 -17.45 12.50
CA PRO A 297 12.17 -18.61 11.95
C PRO A 297 11.96 -19.86 12.82
N GLY A 298 11.57 -20.98 12.18
CA GLY A 298 11.32 -22.24 12.88
C GLY A 298 10.06 -22.27 13.75
N GLY A 299 9.30 -21.18 13.80
CA GLY A 299 8.03 -21.13 14.53
C GLY A 299 6.92 -21.90 13.82
N PRO A 300 5.83 -22.23 14.55
CA PRO A 300 4.68 -22.85 13.93
C PRO A 300 4.01 -21.94 12.91
N PRO A 301 3.40 -22.49 11.84
CA PRO A 301 2.64 -21.71 10.89
C PRO A 301 1.45 -21.01 11.57
N ILE A 302 1.32 -19.70 11.34
CA ILE A 302 0.16 -18.91 11.73
C ILE A 302 -0.88 -18.85 10.61
N TRP A 303 -0.44 -19.11 9.39
CA TRP A 303 -1.27 -19.19 8.20
C TRP A 303 -0.58 -20.07 7.15
N SER A 304 -1.38 -20.72 6.32
CA SER A 304 -0.88 -21.47 5.17
C SER A 304 -1.87 -21.47 4.02
N VAL A 305 -1.35 -21.66 2.83
CA VAL A 305 -2.13 -21.80 1.59
C VAL A 305 -1.60 -22.97 0.77
N ASN A 306 -2.51 -23.71 0.16
CA ASN A 306 -2.17 -24.73 -0.83
C ASN A 306 -2.27 -24.12 -2.23
N ALA A 307 -1.21 -24.19 -2.99
CA ALA A 307 -1.21 -23.78 -4.38
C ALA A 307 -2.31 -24.53 -5.15
N GLY A 308 -3.04 -23.82 -5.99
CA GLY A 308 -4.08 -24.38 -6.84
C GLY A 308 -4.21 -23.61 -8.13
N ASN A 309 -4.41 -24.31 -9.23
CA ASN A 309 -4.57 -23.73 -10.56
C ASN A 309 -6.02 -23.86 -11.07
N THR A 310 -6.93 -24.29 -10.19
CA THR A 310 -8.35 -24.39 -10.52
C THR A 310 -9.05 -23.07 -10.24
N PRO A 311 -9.98 -22.59 -11.08
CA PRO A 311 -10.78 -21.41 -10.82
C PRO A 311 -11.36 -21.38 -9.40
N GLY A 312 -11.30 -20.22 -8.74
CA GLY A 312 -11.77 -20.04 -7.37
C GLY A 312 -10.84 -20.58 -6.26
N LYS A 313 -9.72 -21.23 -6.59
CA LYS A 313 -8.70 -21.67 -5.63
C LYS A 313 -7.55 -20.69 -5.55
N ASN A 314 -6.82 -20.75 -4.42
CA ASN A 314 -5.65 -19.89 -4.21
C ASN A 314 -4.60 -20.16 -5.30
N THR A 315 -4.21 -19.12 -6.01
CA THR A 315 -3.14 -19.19 -7.00
C THR A 315 -1.85 -18.73 -6.37
N VAL A 316 -0.79 -19.52 -6.52
CA VAL A 316 0.58 -19.17 -6.09
C VAL A 316 1.48 -19.25 -7.31
N GLN A 317 2.26 -18.19 -7.54
CA GLN A 317 3.18 -18.09 -8.67
C GLN A 317 4.57 -17.65 -8.21
N VAL A 318 5.58 -18.13 -8.92
CA VAL A 318 6.96 -17.66 -8.76
C VAL A 318 7.29 -16.66 -9.86
N GLN A 319 7.70 -15.46 -9.47
CA GLN A 319 8.18 -14.43 -10.40
C GLN A 319 9.17 -13.48 -9.71
N SER A 320 9.91 -12.70 -10.46
CA SER A 320 10.66 -11.57 -9.90
C SER A 320 9.67 -10.50 -9.44
N LEU A 321 9.86 -10.01 -8.22
CA LEU A 321 9.10 -8.91 -7.64
C LEU A 321 9.98 -7.66 -7.59
N GLU A 322 9.37 -6.51 -7.80
CA GLU A 322 10.07 -5.23 -7.79
C GLU A 322 10.18 -4.64 -6.37
N GLY A 323 10.96 -3.58 -6.22
CA GLY A 323 11.09 -2.85 -4.96
C GLY A 323 11.73 -3.65 -3.82
N GLY A 324 12.45 -4.75 -4.12
CA GLY A 324 13.10 -5.59 -3.12
C GLY A 324 12.13 -6.49 -2.33
N THR A 325 10.87 -6.59 -2.75
CA THR A 325 9.89 -7.53 -2.18
C THR A 325 10.19 -8.95 -2.63
N SER A 326 10.11 -9.92 -1.73
CA SER A 326 10.26 -11.35 -2.04
C SER A 326 8.94 -12.12 -2.03
N VAL A 327 7.96 -11.64 -1.28
CA VAL A 327 6.61 -12.20 -1.24
C VAL A 327 5.57 -11.09 -1.33
N ASN A 328 4.61 -11.24 -2.25
CA ASN A 328 3.34 -10.53 -2.24
C ASN A 328 2.26 -11.52 -1.83
N SER A 329 1.64 -11.32 -0.67
CA SER A 329 0.68 -12.27 -0.09
C SER A 329 -0.58 -12.46 -0.93
N GLY A 330 -0.87 -11.50 -1.79
CA GLY A 330 -2.17 -11.40 -2.41
C GLY A 330 -3.32 -11.35 -1.38
N ILE A 331 -4.53 -11.39 -1.90
CA ILE A 331 -5.76 -11.38 -1.10
C ILE A 331 -5.93 -12.62 -0.21
N SER A 332 -5.18 -13.69 -0.46
CA SER A 332 -5.43 -15.01 0.11
C SER A 332 -5.43 -15.04 1.64
N ILE A 333 -4.52 -14.32 2.29
CA ILE A 333 -4.46 -14.27 3.75
C ILE A 333 -5.67 -13.53 4.36
N PHE A 334 -6.16 -12.47 3.71
CA PHE A 334 -7.30 -11.68 4.17
C PHE A 334 -8.62 -12.45 4.17
N ARG A 335 -8.69 -13.56 3.42
CA ARG A 335 -9.86 -14.43 3.34
C ARG A 335 -10.03 -15.37 4.55
N SER A 336 -9.04 -15.46 5.40
CA SER A 336 -9.04 -16.37 6.57
C SER A 336 -8.38 -15.77 7.81
N ARG A 337 -7.88 -14.57 7.71
CA ARG A 337 -7.27 -13.82 8.82
C ARG A 337 -7.76 -12.38 8.80
N LEU A 338 -7.81 -11.78 9.98
CA LEU A 338 -7.91 -10.33 10.13
C LEU A 338 -6.48 -9.77 10.04
N VAL A 339 -6.23 -8.93 9.04
CA VAL A 339 -4.96 -8.26 8.88
C VAL A 339 -5.13 -6.78 9.23
N THR A 340 -4.38 -6.33 10.24
CA THR A 340 -4.42 -4.96 10.75
C THR A 340 -3.13 -4.23 10.41
N PHE A 341 -3.25 -3.07 9.83
CA PHE A 341 -2.16 -2.13 9.57
C PHE A 341 -2.16 -1.08 10.67
N ASP A 342 -1.20 -1.15 11.57
CA ASP A 342 -0.97 -0.17 12.64
C ASP A 342 -0.13 0.98 12.07
N LEU A 343 -0.83 2.03 11.66
CA LEU A 343 -0.24 3.20 11.03
C LEU A 343 0.55 4.04 12.03
N GLN A 344 0.18 3.99 13.29
CA GLN A 344 0.83 4.77 14.34
C GLN A 344 2.19 4.19 14.73
N ASN A 345 2.27 2.87 14.85
CA ASN A 345 3.46 2.19 15.37
C ASN A 345 4.25 1.43 14.29
N GLY A 346 3.74 1.38 13.05
CA GLY A 346 4.39 0.69 11.93
C GLY A 346 4.44 -0.82 12.11
N ASN A 347 3.29 -1.46 12.24
CA ASN A 347 3.19 -2.92 12.30
C ASN A 347 2.10 -3.45 11.38
N VAL A 348 2.30 -4.66 10.88
CA VAL A 348 1.22 -5.50 10.37
C VAL A 348 0.92 -6.57 11.42
N LEU A 349 -0.33 -6.60 11.89
CA LEU A 349 -0.81 -7.60 12.84
C LEU A 349 -1.68 -8.62 12.12
N VAL A 350 -1.44 -9.90 12.35
CA VAL A 350 -2.26 -10.99 11.81
C VAL A 350 -2.97 -11.65 12.97
N SER A 351 -4.31 -11.64 12.94
CA SER A 351 -5.17 -12.23 13.98
C SER A 351 -6.09 -13.29 13.38
N GLN A 352 -6.76 -14.06 14.22
CA GLN A 352 -7.87 -14.90 13.77
C GLN A 352 -8.96 -14.01 13.15
N ALA A 353 -9.56 -14.47 12.06
CA ALA A 353 -10.81 -13.88 11.60
C ALA A 353 -11.90 -14.18 12.64
N GLY A 354 -12.68 -13.16 12.99
CA GLY A 354 -13.80 -13.29 13.91
C GLY A 354 -14.96 -14.09 13.31
#